data_8adae629c32d7b87e0f8cf8ad1a99820
#
_entry.id   8adae629c32d7b87e0f8cf8ad1a99820
#
_cell.length_a   1.000
_cell.length_b   1.000
_cell.length_c   1.000
_cell.angle_alpha   90.00
_cell.angle_beta   90.00
_cell.angle_gamma   90.00
#
_symmetry.space_group_name_H-M   'P 1'
#
loop_
_entity.id
_entity.type
_entity.pdbx_description
1 polymer ?
#
loop_
_entity_poly.entity_id
_entity_poly.type
_entity_poly.pdbx_seq_one_letter_code
_entity_poly.pdbx_strand_id
1 'polypeptide(L)'
;MQTGTEGEVLRIAVVDGQGGGIGRIVVEKLRQEIGNNCQIIGLGTNAVAASLMLKAGANEGASGENAIVQSVSRVDIITGSVAIIAAHSYLGELTPRMAEAIAAADAVKVLIPLNRANLEISGVNDEPLPVQVNQLVERIKQMVYANQ
;
A
#
# COMPACT_ATOMS: atom_id res chain seq x y z
N MET A 1 -3.52 6.68 -13.59
CA MET A 1 -2.78 7.48 -12.60
C MET A 1 -3.11 8.94 -12.81
N GLN A 2 -3.45 9.65 -11.75
CA GLN A 2 -3.72 11.07 -11.86
C GLN A 2 -2.49 11.81 -12.34
N THR A 3 -2.69 12.74 -13.27
CA THR A 3 -1.65 13.71 -13.57
C THR A 3 -1.82 14.84 -12.56
N GLY A 4 -0.90 14.93 -11.60
CA GLY A 4 -0.86 16.07 -10.71
C GLY A 4 -0.55 17.34 -11.48
N THR A 5 -0.92 18.50 -10.93
CA THR A 5 -0.43 19.77 -11.42
C THR A 5 1.07 19.83 -11.17
N GLU A 6 1.77 20.62 -11.97
CA GLU A 6 3.21 20.82 -11.81
C GLU A 6 3.53 21.23 -10.37
N GLY A 7 4.40 20.48 -9.69
CA GLY A 7 4.75 20.69 -8.29
C GLY A 7 3.98 19.87 -7.28
N GLU A 8 2.91 19.17 -7.68
CA GLU A 8 2.21 18.26 -6.78
C GLU A 8 2.95 16.93 -6.66
N VAL A 9 3.05 16.43 -5.43
CA VAL A 9 3.65 15.12 -5.18
C VAL A 9 2.61 14.02 -5.32
N LEU A 10 3.02 12.84 -5.72
CA LEU A 10 2.13 11.68 -5.77
C LEU A 10 1.72 11.27 -4.37
N ARG A 11 0.50 10.80 -4.27
CA ARG A 11 -0.07 10.26 -3.02
C ARG A 11 -0.08 8.74 -3.11
N ILE A 12 0.47 8.10 -2.09
CA ILE A 12 0.62 6.64 -2.01
C ILE A 12 -0.16 6.15 -0.80
N ALA A 13 -1.10 5.24 -1.02
CA ALA A 13 -1.76 4.54 0.08
C ALA A 13 -1.06 3.21 0.32
N VAL A 14 -0.61 2.98 1.55
CA VAL A 14 -0.09 1.69 1.98
C VAL A 14 -1.18 1.02 2.80
N VAL A 15 -1.68 -0.12 2.34
CA VAL A 15 -2.77 -0.85 2.99
C VAL A 15 -2.20 -2.07 3.69
N ASP A 16 -2.57 -2.27 4.96
CA ASP A 16 -2.13 -3.43 5.73
C ASP A 16 -3.19 -3.79 6.77
N GLY A 17 -3.00 -4.96 7.39
CA GLY A 17 -3.91 -5.48 8.40
C GLY A 17 -3.18 -6.20 9.51
N GLN A 18 -3.93 -6.85 10.38
CA GLN A 18 -3.44 -7.59 11.54
C GLN A 18 -2.38 -6.79 12.32
N GLY A 19 -1.17 -7.31 12.48
CA GLY A 19 -0.12 -6.66 13.26
C GLY A 19 0.58 -5.49 12.58
N GLY A 20 0.32 -5.22 11.29
CA GLY A 20 0.87 -4.08 10.57
C GLY A 20 2.34 -4.16 10.19
N GLY A 21 2.97 -5.33 10.31
CA GLY A 21 4.41 -5.49 10.10
C GLY A 21 4.88 -5.19 8.69
N ILE A 22 4.11 -5.61 7.68
CA ILE A 22 4.47 -5.38 6.28
C ILE A 22 4.32 -3.91 5.92
N GLY A 23 3.21 -3.30 6.30
CA GLY A 23 2.95 -1.89 6.03
C GLY A 23 4.01 -0.99 6.65
N ARG A 24 4.40 -1.29 7.89
CA ARG A 24 5.46 -0.54 8.58
C ARG A 24 6.77 -0.58 7.79
N ILE A 25 7.19 -1.76 7.35
CA ILE A 25 8.44 -1.93 6.59
C ILE A 25 8.37 -1.20 5.25
N VAL A 26 7.24 -1.29 4.56
CA VAL A 26 7.04 -0.59 3.28
C VAL A 26 7.13 0.92 3.47
N VAL A 27 6.45 1.47 4.47
CA VAL A 27 6.50 2.91 4.75
C VAL A 27 7.91 3.37 5.10
N GLU A 28 8.60 2.64 5.96
CA GLU A 28 9.99 2.95 6.32
C GLU A 28 10.88 3.02 5.07
N LYS A 29 10.78 2.03 4.20
CA LYS A 29 11.61 1.95 3.00
C LYS A 29 11.25 3.06 1.99
N LEU A 30 9.97 3.35 1.82
CA LEU A 30 9.53 4.47 0.98
C LEU A 30 10.13 5.79 1.46
N ARG A 31 10.12 6.05 2.77
CA ARG A 31 10.72 7.28 3.32
C ARG A 31 12.23 7.33 3.14
N GLN A 32 12.92 6.20 3.31
CA GLN A 32 14.36 6.13 3.10
C GLN A 32 14.73 6.45 1.66
N GLU A 33 13.98 5.93 0.68
CA GLU A 33 14.34 6.01 -0.73
C GLU A 33 13.77 7.22 -1.45
N ILE A 34 12.61 7.70 -1.03
CA ILE A 34 11.88 8.77 -1.75
C ILE A 34 11.83 10.06 -0.92
N GLY A 35 11.96 9.94 0.40
CA GLY A 35 11.90 11.10 1.30
C GLY A 35 10.55 11.78 1.24
N ASN A 36 10.54 13.11 1.10
CA ASN A 36 9.33 13.93 1.06
C ASN A 36 8.81 14.17 -0.37
N ASN A 37 9.33 13.45 -1.36
CA ASN A 37 8.88 13.57 -2.75
C ASN A 37 7.58 12.81 -3.02
N CYS A 38 6.97 12.24 -1.99
CA CYS A 38 5.66 11.61 -2.05
C CYS A 38 4.93 11.84 -0.73
N GLN A 39 3.60 11.78 -0.77
CA GLN A 39 2.76 11.71 0.44
C GLN A 39 2.34 10.27 0.65
N ILE A 40 2.43 9.80 1.88
CA ILE A 40 2.07 8.43 2.25
C ILE A 40 0.89 8.47 3.21
N ILE A 41 -0.13 7.69 2.90
CA ILE A 41 -1.28 7.48 3.76
C ILE A 41 -1.26 6.02 4.19
N GLY A 42 -1.16 5.77 5.49
CA GLY A 42 -1.24 4.44 6.05
C GLY A 42 -2.69 4.06 6.30
N LEU A 43 -3.20 3.08 5.56
CA LEU A 43 -4.58 2.61 5.68
C LEU A 43 -4.59 1.22 6.30
N GLY A 44 -5.01 1.13 7.55
CA GLY A 44 -5.09 -0.15 8.27
C GLY A 44 -6.50 -0.71 8.27
N THR A 45 -6.62 -2.03 8.18
CA THR A 45 -7.91 -2.68 8.49
C THR A 45 -8.25 -2.53 9.96
N ASN A 46 -7.27 -2.21 10.79
CA ASN A 46 -7.43 -1.95 12.21
C ASN A 46 -6.51 -0.80 12.65
N ALA A 47 -6.72 -0.29 13.86
CA ALA A 47 -6.00 0.87 14.37
C ALA A 47 -4.52 0.59 14.64
N VAL A 48 -4.16 -0.63 15.00
CA VAL A 48 -2.76 -1.00 15.26
C VAL A 48 -1.93 -0.88 13.98
N ALA A 49 -2.43 -1.45 12.88
CA ALA A 49 -1.74 -1.37 11.59
C ALA A 49 -1.58 0.09 11.14
N ALA A 50 -2.64 0.89 11.22
CA ALA A 50 -2.59 2.30 10.85
C ALA A 50 -1.58 3.07 11.71
N SER A 51 -1.58 2.84 13.01
CA SER A 51 -0.67 3.50 13.96
C SER A 51 0.80 3.18 13.67
N LEU A 52 1.12 1.94 13.37
CA LEU A 52 2.49 1.53 13.05
C LEU A 52 2.99 2.20 11.77
N MET A 53 2.14 2.31 10.76
CA MET A 53 2.50 3.00 9.52
C MET A 53 2.72 4.50 9.75
N LEU A 54 1.88 5.11 10.58
CA LEU A 54 2.05 6.52 10.94
C LEU A 54 3.38 6.76 11.65
N LYS A 55 3.72 5.90 12.61
CA LYS A 55 5.01 5.97 13.31
C LYS A 55 6.20 5.72 12.38
N ALA A 56 6.03 4.92 11.35
CA ALA A 56 7.08 4.61 10.39
C ALA A 56 7.36 5.77 9.42
N GLY A 57 6.51 6.78 9.38
CA GLY A 57 6.73 7.97 8.57
C GLY A 57 5.61 8.33 7.61
N ALA A 58 4.45 7.68 7.68
CA ALA A 58 3.29 8.09 6.89
C ALA A 58 2.84 9.50 7.31
N ASN A 59 2.39 10.29 6.34
CA ASN A 59 1.87 11.63 6.60
C ASN A 59 0.54 11.60 7.34
N GLU A 60 -0.29 10.61 7.01
CA GLU A 60 -1.61 10.42 7.59
C GLU A 60 -1.85 8.94 7.82
N GLY A 61 -2.71 8.63 8.76
CA GLY A 61 -3.13 7.27 9.05
C GLY A 61 -4.62 7.22 9.33
N ALA A 62 -5.29 6.20 8.82
CA ALA A 62 -6.70 5.97 9.08
C ALA A 62 -6.98 4.47 9.06
N SER A 63 -8.04 4.04 9.72
CA SER A 63 -8.35 2.61 9.81
C SER A 63 -9.83 2.32 9.63
N GLY A 64 -10.10 1.11 9.17
CA GLY A 64 -11.43 0.59 9.00
C GLY A 64 -11.98 0.70 7.59
N GLU A 65 -13.12 0.04 7.38
CA GLU A 65 -13.70 -0.10 6.04
C GLU A 65 -14.01 1.24 5.38
N ASN A 66 -14.70 2.12 6.09
CA ASN A 66 -15.08 3.38 5.48
C ASN A 66 -13.86 4.24 5.13
N ALA A 67 -12.86 4.27 6.02
CA ALA A 67 -11.62 5.01 5.77
C ALA A 67 -10.90 4.51 4.51
N ILE A 68 -10.79 3.20 4.36
CA ILE A 68 -10.15 2.59 3.18
C ILE A 68 -10.95 2.89 1.92
N VAL A 69 -12.26 2.65 1.94
CA VAL A 69 -13.13 2.87 0.78
C VAL A 69 -13.08 4.32 0.31
N GLN A 70 -13.10 5.27 1.23
CA GLN A 70 -13.08 6.69 0.88
C GLN A 70 -11.70 7.16 0.41
N SER A 71 -10.64 6.60 0.97
CA SER A 71 -9.27 7.10 0.73
C SER A 71 -8.68 6.56 -0.57
N VAL A 72 -8.98 5.33 -0.97
CA VAL A 72 -8.35 4.71 -2.16
C VAL A 72 -8.73 5.38 -3.47
N SER A 73 -9.82 6.14 -3.51
CA SER A 73 -10.20 6.90 -4.69
C SER A 73 -9.44 8.23 -4.82
N ARG A 74 -8.64 8.58 -3.83
CA ARG A 74 -7.96 9.89 -3.74
C ARG A 74 -6.45 9.78 -3.75
N VAL A 75 -5.92 8.66 -4.19
CA VAL A 75 -4.48 8.41 -4.25
C VAL A 75 -4.08 8.00 -5.66
N ASP A 76 -2.79 8.10 -5.94
CA ASP A 76 -2.23 7.77 -7.25
C ASP A 76 -1.72 6.33 -7.30
N ILE A 77 -1.24 5.82 -6.17
CA ILE A 77 -0.69 4.48 -6.05
C ILE A 77 -1.25 3.84 -4.79
N ILE A 78 -1.65 2.56 -4.92
CA ILE A 78 -2.02 1.73 -3.78
C ILE A 78 -1.00 0.61 -3.70
N THR A 79 -0.47 0.36 -2.52
CA THR A 79 0.52 -0.70 -2.32
C THR A 79 0.25 -1.48 -1.04
N GLY A 80 0.84 -2.64 -0.97
CA GLY A 80 0.71 -3.60 0.11
C GLY A 80 0.96 -5.00 -0.41
N SER A 81 0.59 -6.02 0.36
CA SER A 81 0.63 -7.39 -0.15
C SER A 81 -0.53 -7.62 -1.13
N VAL A 82 -0.40 -8.64 -1.96
CA VAL A 82 -1.48 -9.05 -2.87
C VAL A 82 -2.78 -9.38 -2.13
N ALA A 83 -2.69 -9.70 -0.84
CA ALA A 83 -3.86 -10.02 -0.01
C ALA A 83 -4.84 -8.86 0.14
N ILE A 84 -4.41 -7.62 -0.13
CA ILE A 84 -5.30 -6.45 0.01
C ILE A 84 -6.41 -6.40 -1.05
N ILE A 85 -6.28 -7.17 -2.13
CA ILE A 85 -7.35 -7.28 -3.14
C ILE A 85 -8.14 -8.58 -2.98
N ALA A 86 -7.85 -9.38 -1.97
CA ALA A 86 -8.53 -10.64 -1.71
C ALA A 86 -9.52 -10.46 -0.55
N ALA A 87 -10.81 -10.53 -0.84
CA ALA A 87 -11.84 -10.44 0.18
C ALA A 87 -11.65 -11.52 1.25
N HIS A 88 -11.85 -11.13 2.51
CA HIS A 88 -11.72 -11.96 3.71
C HIS A 88 -10.29 -12.35 4.09
N SER A 89 -9.26 -11.79 3.45
CA SER A 89 -7.88 -11.95 3.88
C SER A 89 -7.65 -11.28 5.25
N TYR A 90 -6.49 -11.53 5.85
CA TYR A 90 -6.16 -11.04 7.19
C TYR A 90 -7.18 -11.52 8.24
N LEU A 91 -7.56 -12.81 8.17
CA LEU A 91 -8.54 -13.44 9.07
C LEU A 91 -9.90 -12.71 9.05
N GLY A 92 -10.29 -12.22 7.88
CA GLY A 92 -11.57 -11.53 7.70
C GLY A 92 -11.52 -10.02 7.91
N GLU A 93 -10.40 -9.47 8.33
CA GLU A 93 -10.29 -8.02 8.51
C GLU A 93 -10.47 -7.26 7.20
N LEU A 94 -9.98 -7.82 6.09
CA LEU A 94 -10.18 -7.22 4.78
C LEU A 94 -11.54 -7.62 4.23
N THR A 95 -12.50 -6.71 4.32
CA THR A 95 -13.87 -6.99 3.91
C THR A 95 -14.01 -7.03 2.39
N PRO A 96 -15.06 -7.67 1.85
CA PRO A 96 -15.33 -7.62 0.41
C PRO A 96 -15.43 -6.20 -0.13
N ARG A 97 -15.99 -5.28 0.64
CA ARG A 97 -16.11 -3.88 0.23
C ARG A 97 -14.76 -3.17 0.12
N MET A 98 -13.83 -3.48 1.04
CA MET A 98 -12.46 -2.99 0.95
C MET A 98 -11.76 -3.51 -0.31
N ALA A 99 -11.85 -4.83 -0.55
CA ALA A 99 -11.24 -5.46 -1.71
C ALA A 99 -11.77 -4.88 -3.02
N GLU A 100 -13.09 -4.70 -3.10
CA GLU A 100 -13.73 -4.11 -4.27
C GLU A 100 -13.27 -2.67 -4.50
N ALA A 101 -13.25 -1.85 -3.47
CA ALA A 101 -12.85 -0.45 -3.57
C ALA A 101 -11.38 -0.32 -4.03
N ILE A 102 -10.49 -1.14 -3.47
CA ILE A 102 -9.08 -1.14 -3.85
C ILE A 102 -8.92 -1.57 -5.31
N ALA A 103 -9.55 -2.68 -5.69
CA ALA A 103 -9.43 -3.20 -7.06
C ALA A 103 -10.04 -2.25 -8.10
N ALA A 104 -11.14 -1.58 -7.77
CA ALA A 104 -11.84 -0.69 -8.68
C ALA A 104 -11.21 0.70 -8.78
N ALA A 105 -10.33 1.07 -7.86
CA ALA A 105 -9.71 2.40 -7.85
C ALA A 105 -8.89 2.65 -9.11
N ASP A 106 -8.86 3.88 -9.59
CA ASP A 106 -8.05 4.28 -10.74
C ASP A 106 -6.56 4.25 -10.44
N ALA A 107 -6.17 4.32 -9.18
CA ALA A 107 -4.78 4.24 -8.76
C ALA A 107 -4.10 2.98 -9.28
N VAL A 108 -2.83 3.08 -9.59
CA VAL A 108 -2.01 1.91 -9.93
C VAL A 108 -1.77 1.10 -8.66
N LYS A 109 -2.02 -0.21 -8.70
CA LYS A 109 -1.77 -1.11 -7.57
C LYS A 109 -0.44 -1.80 -7.78
N VAL A 110 0.53 -1.49 -6.92
CA VAL A 110 1.84 -2.13 -6.93
C VAL A 110 1.91 -3.02 -5.69
N LEU A 111 1.92 -4.32 -5.89
CA LEU A 111 1.66 -5.27 -4.82
C LEU A 111 2.81 -6.26 -4.62
N ILE A 112 3.08 -6.60 -3.36
CA ILE A 112 4.04 -7.64 -3.01
C ILE A 112 3.35 -9.00 -3.22
N PRO A 113 3.92 -9.90 -4.03
CA PRO A 113 3.30 -11.20 -4.33
C PRO A 113 3.58 -12.21 -3.21
N LEU A 114 3.19 -11.90 -1.99
CA LEU A 114 3.36 -12.82 -0.86
C LEU A 114 2.39 -13.97 -0.99
N ASN A 115 2.88 -15.18 -0.71
CA ASN A 115 2.05 -16.38 -0.64
C ASN A 115 1.26 -16.37 0.66
N ARG A 116 0.16 -15.61 0.69
CA ARG A 116 -0.76 -15.50 1.80
C ARG A 116 -2.18 -15.72 1.32
N ALA A 117 -3.09 -16.09 2.23
CA ALA A 117 -4.50 -16.31 1.92
C ALA A 117 -4.70 -17.34 0.79
N ASN A 118 -3.82 -18.32 0.70
CA ASN A 118 -3.81 -19.35 -0.36
C ASN A 118 -3.72 -18.77 -1.78
N LEU A 119 -3.06 -17.61 -1.90
CA LEU A 119 -2.80 -16.98 -3.20
C LEU A 119 -1.39 -17.29 -3.64
N GLU A 120 -1.25 -17.93 -4.80
CA GLU A 120 0.03 -18.16 -5.45
C GLU A 120 0.02 -17.50 -6.81
N ILE A 121 1.08 -16.75 -7.12
CA ILE A 121 1.19 -16.07 -8.41
C ILE A 121 2.21 -16.84 -9.26
N SER A 122 1.73 -17.44 -10.33
CA SER A 122 2.57 -18.21 -11.25
C SER A 122 3.64 -17.30 -11.87
N GLY A 123 4.84 -17.83 -12.01
CA GLY A 123 5.95 -17.09 -12.62
C GLY A 123 6.71 -16.17 -11.67
N VAL A 124 6.30 -16.06 -10.41
CA VAL A 124 6.98 -15.25 -9.40
C VAL A 124 7.86 -16.14 -8.54
N ASN A 125 9.11 -15.73 -8.34
CA ASN A 125 10.02 -16.41 -7.43
C ASN A 125 9.68 -16.07 -5.97
N ASP A 126 9.83 -17.05 -5.09
CA ASP A 126 9.59 -16.88 -3.65
C ASP A 126 10.83 -16.24 -3.02
N GLU A 127 10.89 -14.91 -3.08
CA GLU A 127 11.99 -14.14 -2.53
C GLU A 127 11.71 -13.77 -1.07
N PRO A 128 12.76 -13.59 -0.25
CA PRO A 128 12.58 -13.06 1.11
C PRO A 128 11.88 -11.70 1.11
N LEU A 129 11.11 -11.42 2.17
CA LEU A 129 10.36 -10.18 2.27
C LEU A 129 11.22 -8.91 2.06
N PRO A 130 12.43 -8.79 2.64
CA PRO A 130 13.24 -7.59 2.39
C PRO A 130 13.57 -7.36 0.92
N VAL A 131 13.80 -8.43 0.17
CA VAL A 131 14.05 -8.35 -1.28
C VAL A 131 12.79 -7.89 -2.01
N GLN A 132 11.64 -8.45 -1.67
CA GLN A 132 10.36 -8.07 -2.28
C GLN A 132 10.01 -6.61 -1.98
N VAL A 133 10.26 -6.15 -0.76
CA VAL A 133 10.03 -4.74 -0.39
C VAL A 133 10.95 -3.82 -1.18
N ASN A 134 12.22 -4.17 -1.35
CA ASN A 134 13.16 -3.37 -2.14
C ASN A 134 12.70 -3.25 -3.60
N GLN A 135 12.25 -4.35 -4.19
CA GLN A 135 11.73 -4.36 -5.57
C GLN A 135 10.47 -3.50 -5.70
N LEU A 136 9.56 -3.61 -4.75
CA LEU A 136 8.34 -2.81 -4.70
C LEU A 136 8.66 -1.33 -4.64
N VAL A 137 9.50 -0.92 -3.71
CA VAL A 137 9.86 0.48 -3.49
C VAL A 137 10.62 1.04 -4.69
N GLU A 138 11.50 0.26 -5.30
CA GLU A 138 12.18 0.69 -6.52
C GLU A 138 11.19 0.96 -7.66
N ARG A 139 10.20 0.11 -7.82
CA ARG A 139 9.16 0.32 -8.83
C ARG A 139 8.35 1.61 -8.55
N ILE A 140 7.95 1.81 -7.31
CA ILE A 140 7.21 3.01 -6.91
C ILE A 140 8.08 4.26 -7.09
N LYS A 141 9.35 4.18 -6.73
CA LYS A 141 10.31 5.27 -6.92
C LYS A 141 10.40 5.71 -8.39
N GLN A 142 10.45 4.74 -9.30
CA GLN A 142 10.44 5.05 -10.74
C GLN A 142 9.18 5.81 -11.14
N MET A 143 8.02 5.42 -10.62
CA MET A 143 6.75 6.08 -10.90
C MET A 143 6.71 7.51 -10.34
N VAL A 144 7.21 7.71 -9.14
CA VAL A 144 7.25 9.02 -8.49
C VAL A 144 8.13 9.98 -9.30
N TYR A 145 9.32 9.57 -9.68
CA TYR A 145 10.25 10.43 -10.40
C TYR A 145 9.84 10.65 -11.86
N ALA A 146 9.17 9.68 -12.48
CA ALA A 146 8.65 9.88 -13.84
C ALA A 146 7.54 10.93 -13.90
N ASN A 147 6.87 11.21 -12.76
CA ASN A 147 5.78 12.19 -12.69
C ASN A 147 6.29 13.63 -12.41
N GLN A 148 7.57 13.78 -12.11
CA GLN A 148 8.17 15.07 -11.83
C GLN A 148 8.67 15.80 -13.07
#